data_9a575a97622445f78b8e8ec262391034
#
_entry.id   9a575a97622445f78b8e8ec262391034
#
_cell.length_a   1.000
_cell.length_b   1.000
_cell.length_c   1.000
_cell.angle_alpha   90.00
_cell.angle_beta   90.00
_cell.angle_gamma   90.00
#
_symmetry.space_group_name_H-M   'P 1'
#
loop_
_entity.id
_entity.type
_entity.pdbx_description
1 polymer ?
#
loop_
_entity_poly.entity_id
_entity_poly.type
_entity_poly.pdbx_seq_one_letter_code
_entity_poly.pdbx_strand_id
1 'polypeptide(L)'
;FDVWWRQAFTALVYGAFPIDRARGAKGAVDKARELLSEGWSIVVFPEGTRSADGHLQRFRHGAARLALETGAGLAPIAIVGAFQAMPKGRFWPRSGRPPVTVRYGEPFWPEEGETHQDLSRRMTQAVTQLFHEERTTWWEALHRAQRGETPSLVGPAGPDWLRRWEGSRPVGRTGPAKVWD
;
A
#
# COMPACT_ATOMS: atom_id res chain seq x y z
N PHE A 1 1.98 17.50 3.65
CA PHE A 1 2.00 18.39 2.47
C PHE A 1 1.57 19.79 2.88
N ASP A 2 2.47 20.54 3.52
CA ASP A 2 2.12 21.85 4.09
C ASP A 2 2.51 23.02 3.17
N VAL A 3 2.97 22.74 1.95
CA VAL A 3 3.45 23.76 1.02
C VAL A 3 2.82 23.52 -0.35
N TRP A 4 2.00 24.45 -0.82
CA TRP A 4 1.22 24.36 -2.05
C TRP A 4 2.06 24.04 -3.31
N TRP A 5 3.27 24.56 -3.42
CA TRP A 5 4.16 24.29 -4.56
C TRP A 5 4.66 22.82 -4.60
N ARG A 6 4.82 22.18 -3.43
CA ARG A 6 5.17 20.74 -3.36
C ARG A 6 4.01 19.87 -3.81
N GLN A 7 2.78 20.25 -3.48
CA GLN A 7 1.58 19.58 -3.96
C GLN A 7 1.45 19.71 -5.48
N ALA A 8 1.63 20.94 -5.99
CA ALA A 8 1.59 21.21 -7.43
C ALA A 8 2.69 20.43 -8.18
N PHE A 9 3.91 20.41 -7.66
CA PHE A 9 5.02 19.63 -8.24
C PHE A 9 4.74 18.14 -8.22
N THR A 10 4.24 17.60 -7.11
CA THR A 10 3.89 16.18 -7.01
C THR A 10 2.75 15.81 -7.95
N ALA A 11 1.73 16.65 -8.06
CA ALA A 11 0.64 16.44 -8.99
C ALA A 11 1.12 16.48 -10.45
N LEU A 12 1.98 17.45 -10.80
CA LEU A 12 2.49 17.61 -12.16
C LEU A 12 3.43 16.48 -12.59
N VAL A 13 4.35 16.08 -11.71
CA VAL A 13 5.41 15.11 -12.06
C VAL A 13 4.91 13.66 -11.94
N TYR A 14 4.07 13.37 -10.95
CA TYR A 14 3.62 12.00 -10.68
C TYR A 14 2.15 11.73 -11.00
N GLY A 15 1.41 12.73 -11.54
CA GLY A 15 -0.03 12.61 -11.73
C GLY A 15 -0.79 12.35 -10.43
N ALA A 16 -0.20 12.70 -9.27
CA ALA A 16 -0.79 12.43 -7.98
C ALA A 16 -1.85 13.48 -7.65
N PHE A 17 -3.05 13.06 -7.31
CA PHE A 17 -4.07 13.97 -6.80
C PHE A 17 -4.04 14.02 -5.27
N PRO A 18 -4.19 15.23 -4.69
CA PRO A 18 -4.15 15.38 -3.25
C PRO A 18 -5.39 14.77 -2.59
N ILE A 19 -5.17 13.98 -1.55
CA ILE A 19 -6.25 13.50 -0.68
C ILE A 19 -6.37 14.49 0.49
N ASP A 20 -7.47 15.22 0.55
CA ASP A 20 -7.79 16.06 1.70
C ASP A 20 -8.18 15.17 2.89
N ARG A 21 -7.26 15.01 3.82
CA ARG A 21 -7.48 14.21 5.02
C ARG A 21 -8.51 14.83 5.97
N ALA A 22 -8.74 16.14 5.86
CA ALA A 22 -9.73 16.85 6.68
C ALA A 22 -11.16 16.58 6.18
N ARG A 23 -11.34 16.38 4.88
CA ARG A 23 -12.62 16.00 4.27
C ARG A 23 -12.89 14.50 4.26
N GLY A 24 -11.94 13.70 4.82
CA GLY A 24 -12.05 12.26 4.90
C GLY A 24 -11.75 11.52 3.60
N ALA A 25 -11.80 10.18 3.66
CA ALA A 25 -11.50 9.33 2.51
C ALA A 25 -12.52 9.45 1.36
N LYS A 26 -13.71 10.00 1.61
CA LYS A 26 -14.82 10.04 0.65
C LYS A 26 -14.46 10.83 -0.61
N GLY A 27 -13.96 12.05 -0.49
CA GLY A 27 -13.59 12.87 -1.64
C GLY A 27 -12.50 12.27 -2.54
N ALA A 28 -11.57 11.51 -1.94
CA ALA A 28 -10.56 10.78 -2.70
C ALA A 28 -11.14 9.60 -3.47
N VAL A 29 -12.09 8.88 -2.87
CA VAL A 29 -12.78 7.76 -3.52
C VAL A 29 -13.67 8.27 -4.67
N ASP A 30 -14.37 9.40 -4.48
CA ASP A 30 -15.20 9.98 -5.53
C ASP A 30 -14.36 10.41 -6.74
N LYS A 31 -13.22 11.08 -6.50
CA LYS A 31 -12.30 11.45 -7.59
C LYS A 31 -11.67 10.22 -8.28
N ALA A 32 -11.34 9.20 -7.51
CA ALA A 32 -10.84 7.95 -8.08
C ALA A 32 -11.89 7.25 -8.96
N ARG A 33 -13.17 7.26 -8.54
CA ARG A 33 -14.26 6.72 -9.34
C ARG A 33 -14.44 7.49 -10.65
N GLU A 34 -14.40 8.81 -10.61
CA GLU A 34 -14.46 9.67 -11.79
C GLU A 34 -13.34 9.33 -12.79
N LEU A 35 -12.08 9.28 -12.33
CA LEU A 35 -10.94 8.95 -13.18
C LEU A 35 -11.05 7.54 -13.79
N LEU A 36 -11.49 6.54 -13.02
CA LEU A 36 -11.71 5.20 -13.54
C LEU A 36 -12.80 5.18 -14.62
N SER A 37 -13.88 5.96 -14.45
CA SER A 37 -14.95 6.06 -15.45
C SER A 37 -14.51 6.75 -16.74
N GLU A 38 -13.49 7.59 -16.66
CA GLU A 38 -12.84 8.24 -17.84
C GLU A 38 -11.78 7.32 -18.50
N GLY A 39 -11.58 6.10 -18.00
CA GLY A 39 -10.62 5.13 -18.53
C GLY A 39 -9.18 5.27 -18.00
N TRP A 40 -8.97 6.08 -16.96
CA TRP A 40 -7.65 6.20 -16.32
C TRP A 40 -7.34 5.00 -15.45
N SER A 41 -6.06 4.65 -15.39
CA SER A 41 -5.54 3.70 -14.40
C SER A 41 -5.05 4.45 -13.17
N ILE A 42 -5.29 3.89 -11.97
CA ILE A 42 -4.93 4.52 -10.70
C ILE A 42 -3.98 3.63 -9.93
N VAL A 43 -2.86 4.16 -9.46
CA VAL A 43 -1.97 3.47 -8.52
C VAL A 43 -2.43 3.77 -7.10
N VAL A 44 -2.73 2.72 -6.34
CA VAL A 44 -3.17 2.81 -4.95
C VAL A 44 -2.20 2.06 -4.06
N PHE A 45 -1.79 2.67 -2.95
CA PHE A 45 -1.04 2.00 -1.88
C PHE A 45 -2.02 1.60 -0.76
N PRO A 46 -2.51 0.36 -0.73
CA PRO A 46 -3.60 -0.04 0.17
C PRO A 46 -3.18 -0.06 1.65
N GLU A 47 -1.90 -0.08 1.94
CA GLU A 47 -1.35 0.07 3.29
C GLU A 47 -1.62 1.46 3.88
N GLY A 48 -1.78 2.50 3.05
CA GLY A 48 -2.03 3.89 3.45
C GLY A 48 -0.87 4.59 4.14
N THR A 49 0.25 3.93 4.31
CA THR A 49 1.51 4.47 4.86
C THR A 49 2.70 3.66 4.36
N ARG A 50 3.89 4.23 4.45
CA ARG A 50 5.13 3.46 4.26
C ARG A 50 5.33 2.52 5.45
N SER A 51 5.85 1.32 5.21
CA SER A 51 6.21 0.38 6.27
C SER A 51 7.19 1.01 7.26
N ALA A 52 6.98 0.73 8.55
CA ALA A 52 7.86 1.19 9.62
C ALA A 52 9.03 0.24 9.86
N ASP A 53 8.86 -1.04 9.57
CA ASP A 53 9.75 -2.14 9.90
C ASP A 53 10.19 -2.99 8.68
N GLY A 54 9.71 -2.64 7.49
CA GLY A 54 9.98 -3.38 6.26
C GLY A 54 9.03 -4.54 6.00
N HIS A 55 8.05 -4.75 6.87
CA HIS A 55 7.03 -5.77 6.68
C HIS A 55 5.80 -5.19 6.00
N LEU A 56 5.04 -6.06 5.33
CA LEU A 56 3.77 -5.69 4.70
C LEU A 56 2.77 -5.29 5.78
N GLN A 57 2.15 -4.13 5.63
CA GLN A 57 1.12 -3.67 6.53
C GLN A 57 -0.26 -4.19 6.09
N ARG A 58 -1.20 -4.23 7.02
CA ARG A 58 -2.57 -4.62 6.71
C ARG A 58 -3.18 -3.70 5.66
N PHE A 59 -3.76 -4.27 4.61
CA PHE A 59 -4.45 -3.51 3.58
C PHE A 59 -5.75 -2.91 4.10
N ARG A 60 -5.96 -1.65 3.76
CA ARG A 60 -7.23 -0.95 3.99
C ARG A 60 -8.21 -1.30 2.87
N HIS A 61 -9.47 -1.41 3.20
CA HIS A 61 -10.52 -1.85 2.27
C HIS A 61 -10.92 -0.82 1.19
N GLY A 62 -10.29 0.37 1.16
CA GLY A 62 -10.65 1.43 0.21
C GLY A 62 -10.51 1.03 -1.25
N ALA A 63 -9.38 0.40 -1.60
CA ALA A 63 -9.15 -0.06 -2.97
C ALA A 63 -10.11 -1.19 -3.38
N ALA A 64 -10.39 -2.14 -2.46
CA ALA A 64 -11.33 -3.22 -2.71
C ALA A 64 -12.76 -2.70 -2.90
N ARG A 65 -13.20 -1.73 -2.07
CA ARG A 65 -14.51 -1.09 -2.25
C ARG A 65 -14.62 -0.38 -3.57
N LEU A 66 -13.60 0.39 -3.94
CA LEU A 66 -13.58 1.11 -5.22
C LEU A 66 -13.70 0.13 -6.40
N ALA A 67 -12.94 -0.97 -6.38
CA ALA A 67 -13.00 -1.99 -7.42
C ALA A 67 -14.38 -2.65 -7.51
N LEU A 68 -15.00 -3.02 -6.37
CA LEU A 68 -16.35 -3.57 -6.33
C LEU A 68 -17.41 -2.60 -6.86
N GLU A 69 -17.29 -1.30 -6.55
CA GLU A 69 -18.23 -0.27 -6.99
C GLU A 69 -18.11 0.06 -8.47
N THR A 70 -16.92 -0.05 -9.05
CA THR A 70 -16.63 0.36 -10.43
C THR A 70 -16.47 -0.82 -11.40
N GLY A 71 -16.34 -2.03 -10.89
CA GLY A 71 -15.97 -3.21 -11.70
C GLY A 71 -14.52 -3.17 -12.23
N ALA A 72 -13.70 -2.24 -11.75
CA ALA A 72 -12.33 -2.07 -12.22
C ALA A 72 -11.45 -3.27 -11.87
N GLY A 73 -10.63 -3.72 -12.82
CA GLY A 73 -9.62 -4.75 -12.61
C GLY A 73 -8.50 -4.26 -11.68
N LEU A 74 -7.94 -5.18 -10.95
CA LEU A 74 -6.85 -4.96 -9.99
C LEU A 74 -5.58 -5.64 -10.48
N ALA A 75 -4.53 -4.87 -10.71
CA ALA A 75 -3.20 -5.39 -11.03
C ALA A 75 -2.33 -5.32 -9.75
N PRO A 76 -1.94 -6.45 -9.15
CA PRO A 76 -1.10 -6.45 -7.97
C PRO A 76 0.33 -6.04 -8.34
N ILE A 77 0.93 -5.17 -7.52
CA ILE A 77 2.30 -4.70 -7.69
C ILE A 77 3.03 -4.83 -6.37
N ALA A 78 4.21 -5.45 -6.38
CA ALA A 78 5.12 -5.52 -5.24
C ALA A 78 6.36 -4.68 -5.50
N ILE A 79 6.74 -3.83 -4.53
CA ILE A 79 7.98 -3.04 -4.57
C ILE A 79 8.92 -3.58 -3.50
N VAL A 80 9.87 -4.40 -3.92
CA VAL A 80 10.85 -5.05 -3.03
C VAL A 80 12.08 -4.16 -2.90
N GLY A 81 12.64 -4.06 -1.69
CA GLY A 81 13.82 -3.21 -1.43
C GLY A 81 13.50 -1.74 -1.11
N ALA A 82 12.25 -1.31 -1.25
CA ALA A 82 11.87 0.08 -1.00
C ALA A 82 12.15 0.55 0.44
N PHE A 83 12.00 -0.32 1.43
CA PHE A 83 12.30 0.00 2.84
C PHE A 83 13.80 0.22 3.05
N GLN A 84 14.66 -0.59 2.44
CA GLN A 84 16.12 -0.43 2.49
C GLN A 84 16.55 0.86 1.80
N ALA A 85 15.92 1.19 0.66
CA ALA A 85 16.23 2.39 -0.10
C ALA A 85 15.75 3.67 0.60
N MET A 86 14.53 3.71 1.09
CA MET A 86 13.91 4.91 1.67
C MET A 86 12.95 4.58 2.82
N PRO A 87 13.46 4.23 4.03
CA PRO A 87 12.64 3.92 5.18
C PRO A 87 11.76 5.10 5.61
N LYS A 88 10.73 4.79 6.38
CA LYS A 88 9.84 5.81 6.94
C LYS A 88 10.64 6.83 7.77
N GLY A 89 10.35 8.12 7.61
CA GLY A 89 11.07 9.23 8.28
C GLY A 89 12.18 9.86 7.45
N ARG A 90 12.65 9.21 6.40
CA ARG A 90 13.62 9.82 5.47
C ARG A 90 12.93 10.50 4.30
N PHE A 91 13.51 11.65 3.87
CA PHE A 91 13.07 12.40 2.68
C PHE A 91 13.85 12.03 1.43
N TRP A 92 15.08 11.50 1.59
CA TRP A 92 15.95 11.12 0.50
C TRP A 92 16.36 9.66 0.59
N PRO A 93 16.53 8.97 -0.54
CA PRO A 93 17.04 7.62 -0.57
C PRO A 93 18.39 7.52 0.13
N ARG A 94 18.73 6.34 0.61
CA ARG A 94 20.07 6.05 1.14
C ARG A 94 21.11 6.12 0.03
N SER A 95 22.31 6.60 0.34
CA SER A 95 23.47 6.48 -0.54
C SER A 95 23.80 5.00 -0.79
N GLY A 96 24.52 4.72 -1.88
CA GLY A 96 24.89 3.35 -2.25
C GLY A 96 23.89 2.63 -3.16
N ARG A 97 22.81 3.30 -3.60
CA ARG A 97 21.84 2.78 -4.58
C ARG A 97 21.33 1.37 -4.22
N PRO A 98 20.72 1.15 -3.04
CA PRO A 98 20.17 -0.15 -2.71
C PRO A 98 19.21 -0.61 -3.81
N PRO A 99 19.24 -1.89 -4.19
CA PRO A 99 18.40 -2.38 -5.27
C PRO A 99 16.92 -2.29 -4.91
N VAL A 100 16.11 -1.86 -5.87
CA VAL A 100 14.65 -1.84 -5.77
C VAL A 100 14.08 -2.55 -6.99
N THR A 101 13.32 -3.61 -6.74
CA THR A 101 12.65 -4.38 -7.77
C THR A 101 11.15 -4.08 -7.75
N VAL A 102 10.54 -3.89 -8.91
CA VAL A 102 9.09 -3.77 -9.07
C VAL A 102 8.60 -5.01 -9.81
N ARG A 103 7.68 -5.76 -9.19
CA ARG A 103 7.05 -6.94 -9.79
C ARG A 103 5.58 -6.67 -10.03
N TYR A 104 5.10 -7.10 -11.18
CA TYR A 104 3.70 -7.03 -11.58
C TYR A 104 3.13 -8.44 -11.62
N GLY A 105 1.95 -8.64 -11.04
CA GLY A 105 1.20 -9.88 -11.13
C GLY A 105 0.08 -9.80 -12.16
N GLU A 106 -0.59 -10.93 -12.38
CA GLU A 106 -1.73 -11.00 -13.28
C GLU A 106 -2.89 -10.16 -12.77
N PRO A 107 -3.54 -9.36 -13.62
CA PRO A 107 -4.74 -8.64 -13.25
C PRO A 107 -5.88 -9.60 -12.93
N PHE A 108 -6.70 -9.23 -11.97
CA PHE A 108 -7.92 -9.96 -11.62
C PHE A 108 -9.06 -8.98 -11.34
N TRP A 109 -10.28 -9.47 -11.43
CA TRP A 109 -11.50 -8.66 -11.26
C TRP A 109 -12.27 -9.10 -10.03
N PRO A 110 -13.10 -8.21 -9.46
CA PRO A 110 -14.07 -8.59 -8.44
C PRO A 110 -14.99 -9.72 -8.94
N GLU A 111 -15.31 -10.66 -8.06
CA GLU A 111 -16.23 -11.75 -8.35
C GLU A 111 -17.65 -11.40 -7.91
N GLU A 112 -18.66 -12.00 -8.53
CA GLU A 112 -20.05 -11.77 -8.17
C GLU A 112 -20.32 -12.21 -6.72
N GLY A 113 -20.90 -11.32 -5.93
CA GLY A 113 -21.17 -11.56 -4.52
C GLY A 113 -19.95 -11.47 -3.58
N GLU A 114 -18.76 -11.14 -4.11
CA GLU A 114 -17.56 -11.00 -3.30
C GLU A 114 -17.66 -9.79 -2.34
N THR A 115 -17.25 -9.97 -1.09
CA THR A 115 -17.21 -8.87 -0.14
C THR A 115 -15.91 -8.07 -0.26
N HIS A 116 -15.92 -6.81 0.20
CA HIS A 116 -14.69 -6.01 0.22
C HIS A 116 -13.60 -6.60 1.14
N GLN A 117 -13.98 -7.44 2.10
CA GLN A 117 -13.03 -8.14 2.96
C GLN A 117 -12.34 -9.28 2.20
N ASP A 118 -13.11 -10.05 1.44
CA ASP A 118 -12.61 -11.17 0.64
C ASP A 118 -11.71 -10.67 -0.48
N LEU A 119 -12.16 -9.64 -1.23
CA LEU A 119 -11.35 -9.01 -2.26
C LEU A 119 -10.06 -8.43 -1.68
N SER A 120 -10.11 -7.78 -0.50
CA SER A 120 -8.92 -7.26 0.18
C SER A 120 -7.96 -8.37 0.60
N ARG A 121 -8.48 -9.53 0.97
CA ARG A 121 -7.68 -10.73 1.27
C ARG A 121 -6.99 -11.26 0.01
N ARG A 122 -7.73 -11.39 -1.11
CA ARG A 122 -7.16 -11.78 -2.41
C ARG A 122 -6.06 -10.83 -2.86
N MET A 123 -6.28 -9.51 -2.76
CA MET A 123 -5.26 -8.51 -3.04
C MET A 123 -3.99 -8.72 -2.20
N THR A 124 -4.16 -8.95 -0.90
CA THR A 124 -3.04 -9.20 0.01
C THR A 124 -2.29 -10.48 -0.38
N GLN A 125 -2.99 -11.55 -0.69
CA GLN A 125 -2.39 -12.82 -1.14
C GLN A 125 -1.61 -12.65 -2.43
N ALA A 126 -2.18 -11.99 -3.43
CA ALA A 126 -1.52 -11.75 -4.71
C ALA A 126 -0.21 -10.94 -4.54
N VAL A 127 -0.23 -9.86 -3.76
CA VAL A 127 0.98 -9.07 -3.48
C VAL A 127 1.99 -9.88 -2.66
N THR A 128 1.55 -10.68 -1.70
CA THR A 128 2.42 -11.54 -0.90
C THR A 128 3.13 -12.57 -1.76
N GLN A 129 2.44 -13.19 -2.72
CA GLN A 129 3.03 -14.11 -3.67
C GLN A 129 4.15 -13.46 -4.47
N LEU A 130 3.96 -12.24 -5.00
CA LEU A 130 4.99 -11.50 -5.74
C LEU A 130 6.25 -11.23 -4.89
N PHE A 131 6.09 -10.94 -3.60
CA PHE A 131 7.23 -10.82 -2.69
C PHE A 131 7.97 -12.16 -2.49
N HIS A 132 7.24 -13.28 -2.49
CA HIS A 132 7.85 -14.61 -2.39
C HIS A 132 8.59 -15.01 -3.65
N GLU A 133 8.05 -14.68 -4.82
CA GLU A 133 8.71 -14.89 -6.11
C GLU A 133 10.07 -14.17 -6.22
N GLU A 134 10.25 -13.05 -5.53
CA GLU A 134 11.54 -12.35 -5.46
C GLU A 134 12.54 -13.06 -4.53
N ARG A 135 12.07 -13.75 -3.49
CA ARG A 135 12.90 -14.42 -2.50
C ARG A 135 13.23 -15.87 -2.85
N THR A 136 12.41 -16.47 -3.72
CA THR A 136 12.52 -17.85 -4.16
C THR A 136 12.46 -17.90 -5.69
N THR A 137 12.08 -19.05 -6.27
CA THR A 137 11.73 -19.13 -7.69
C THR A 137 10.23 -18.95 -7.87
N TRP A 138 9.81 -18.43 -9.03
CA TRP A 138 8.40 -18.34 -9.41
C TRP A 138 7.67 -19.68 -9.20
N TRP A 139 8.29 -20.78 -9.59
CA TRP A 139 7.75 -22.13 -9.47
C TRP A 139 7.50 -22.53 -8.01
N GLU A 140 8.45 -22.29 -7.13
CA GLU A 140 8.31 -22.60 -5.71
C GLU A 140 7.26 -21.71 -5.04
N ALA A 141 7.19 -20.43 -5.37
CA ALA A 141 6.17 -19.52 -4.87
C ALA A 141 4.77 -19.95 -5.30
N LEU A 142 4.60 -20.35 -6.57
CA LEU A 142 3.33 -20.86 -7.09
C LEU A 142 2.89 -22.14 -6.39
N HIS A 143 3.80 -23.11 -6.21
CA HIS A 143 3.50 -24.36 -5.51
C HIS A 143 3.10 -24.13 -4.04
N ARG A 144 3.74 -23.21 -3.36
CA ARG A 144 3.36 -22.82 -1.99
C ARG A 144 1.98 -22.17 -1.96
N ALA A 145 1.70 -21.29 -2.91
CA ALA A 145 0.40 -20.64 -3.01
C ALA A 145 -0.74 -21.66 -3.23
N GLN A 146 -0.54 -22.63 -4.13
CA GLN A 146 -1.52 -23.69 -4.39
C GLN A 146 -1.79 -24.59 -3.18
N ARG A 147 -0.80 -24.79 -2.31
CA ARG A 147 -0.93 -25.56 -1.07
C ARG A 147 -1.39 -24.73 0.13
N GLY A 148 -1.60 -23.42 -0.05
CA GLY A 148 -1.94 -22.53 1.06
C GLY A 148 -0.80 -22.31 2.06
N GLU A 149 0.43 -22.62 1.67
CA GLU A 149 1.65 -22.55 2.51
C GLU A 149 2.43 -21.23 2.33
N THR A 150 1.86 -20.24 1.65
CA THR A 150 2.51 -18.95 1.47
C THR A 150 2.72 -18.26 2.82
N PRO A 151 3.98 -18.02 3.26
CA PRO A 151 4.24 -17.42 4.55
C PRO A 151 3.69 -15.99 4.62
N SER A 152 3.15 -15.61 5.77
CA SER A 152 2.70 -14.24 6.00
C SER A 152 3.89 -13.28 5.96
N LEU A 153 3.79 -12.20 5.21
CA LEU A 153 4.75 -11.08 5.22
C LEU A 153 4.39 -10.00 6.24
N VAL A 154 3.24 -10.15 6.89
CA VAL A 154 2.88 -9.29 8.01
C VAL A 154 3.85 -9.60 9.15
N GLY A 155 4.52 -8.55 9.65
CA GLY A 155 5.49 -8.69 10.73
C GLY A 155 4.89 -9.35 11.97
N PRO A 156 5.73 -9.77 12.93
CA PRO A 156 5.25 -10.42 14.13
C PRO A 156 4.17 -9.56 14.78
N ALA A 157 3.10 -10.20 15.21
CA ALA A 157 2.03 -9.52 15.90
C ALA A 157 2.60 -8.86 17.16
N GLY A 158 2.95 -7.59 17.06
CA GLY A 158 3.31 -6.79 18.22
C GLY A 158 2.17 -6.81 19.23
N PRO A 159 2.44 -6.60 20.50
CA PRO A 159 1.39 -6.59 21.52
C PRO A 159 0.28 -5.61 21.11
N ASP A 160 -0.97 -6.01 21.33
CA ASP A 160 -2.16 -5.25 20.87
C ASP A 160 -2.19 -3.80 21.34
N TRP A 161 -1.57 -3.51 22.49
CA TRP A 161 -1.45 -2.16 23.02
C TRP A 161 -0.56 -1.26 22.12
N LEU A 162 0.52 -1.79 21.53
CA LEU A 162 1.41 -1.04 20.65
C LEU A 162 0.67 -0.63 19.36
N ARG A 163 -0.13 -1.55 18.80
CA ARG A 163 -0.96 -1.27 17.62
C ARG A 163 -2.05 -0.24 17.91
N ARG A 164 -2.70 -0.33 19.09
CA ARG A 164 -3.68 0.66 19.54
C ARG A 164 -3.04 2.02 19.77
N TRP A 165 -1.85 2.05 20.38
CA TRP A 165 -1.12 3.28 20.63
C TRP A 165 -0.64 3.96 19.34
N GLU A 166 -0.13 3.21 18.36
CA GLU A 166 0.22 3.74 17.04
C GLU A 166 -1.00 4.23 16.26
N GLY A 167 -2.13 3.55 16.38
CA GLY A 167 -3.41 3.95 15.78
C GLY A 167 -4.04 5.18 16.44
N SER A 168 -3.72 5.47 17.69
CA SER A 168 -4.21 6.62 18.45
C SER A 168 -3.31 7.86 18.34
N ARG A 169 -2.12 7.73 17.74
CA ARG A 169 -1.24 8.89 17.52
C ARG A 169 -1.93 9.92 16.62
N PRO A 170 -2.06 11.18 17.08
CA PRO A 170 -2.58 12.26 16.24
C PRO A 170 -1.74 12.35 14.97
N VAL A 171 -2.39 12.27 13.82
CA VAL A 171 -1.74 12.51 12.52
C VAL A 171 -1.43 13.98 12.44
N GLY A 172 -0.24 14.41 12.92
CA GLY A 172 0.09 15.84 12.85
C GLY A 172 1.27 16.33 13.69
N ARG A 173 1.96 15.49 14.44
CA ARG A 173 3.18 15.91 15.13
C ARG A 173 4.41 15.17 14.60
N THR A 174 5.02 15.72 13.53
CA THR A 174 6.39 15.43 13.12
C THR A 174 7.34 16.33 13.91
N GLY A 175 7.62 15.98 15.15
CA GLY A 175 8.72 16.51 15.90
C GLY A 175 9.28 15.38 16.77
N PRO A 176 10.61 15.27 16.96
CA PRO A 176 11.14 14.35 17.94
C PRO A 176 10.56 14.75 19.30
N ALA A 177 9.89 13.82 19.97
CA ALA A 177 9.56 13.98 21.36
C ALA A 177 10.90 14.18 22.08
N LYS A 178 11.12 15.39 22.60
CA LYS A 178 12.15 15.58 23.61
C LYS A 178 11.73 14.73 24.79
N VAL A 179 12.43 13.64 24.98
CA VAL A 179 12.35 12.81 26.18
C VAL A 179 13.51 13.30 27.03
N TRP A 180 13.14 13.94 28.13
CA TRP A 180 13.98 14.35 29.24
C TRP A 180 14.89 15.58 29.00
N ASP A 181 14.56 16.69 29.64
CA ASP A 181 15.48 17.52 30.42
C ASP A 181 15.46 17.02 31.86
#